data_3385d12898d4312732e440b478b954e2
#
_entry.id   3385d12898d4312732e440b478b954e2
#
_cell.length_a   1.000
_cell.length_b   1.000
_cell.length_c   1.000
_cell.angle_alpha   90.00
_cell.angle_beta   90.00
_cell.angle_gamma   90.00
#
_symmetry.space_group_name_H-M   'P 1'
#
loop_
_entity.id
_entity.type
_entity.pdbx_description
1 polymer ?
#
loop_
_entity_poly.entity_id
_entity_poly.type
_entity_poly.pdbx_seq_one_letter_code
_entity_poly.pdbx_strand_id
1 'polypeptide(L)'
;MQRGPFALAVVACVLSSTLASSAQALPSIHIVTLPVDSGAEAFYAADQGFFKNAGLDASIDVMPNGGATIAAVSSGAADIGFSNVFSLAQAFNHGVPITLIAGAGLATQTSPTALVVVDASSPVRTAKDLSGKTFAVDALKSITELAPRAWIDKNGGDSSAVKFLEMPFGEMAVALAQHRVDAALLPEPFLTRAQATVRSIGDAYPAVAKQFLIGAFFTTTTWAKAHPDLLKRFVAAIHETAPWANRNRAQTAAILAKNSKIDAATLGAMRRVMYAETLAPDVVQPVIDIAAKYHVIDSDFAAKSMIYAE
;
A
#
# COMPACT_ATOMS: atom_id res chain seq x y z
N MET A 1 62.75 30.09 -69.97
CA MET A 1 62.64 30.51 -68.59
C MET A 1 61.20 31.00 -68.34
N GLN A 2 60.34 30.19 -67.79
CA GLN A 2 58.99 30.63 -67.37
C GLN A 2 58.68 29.96 -66.06
N ARG A 3 58.47 30.74 -65.05
CA ARG A 3 58.07 30.31 -63.69
C ARG A 3 56.55 30.34 -63.60
N GLY A 4 55.92 29.20 -63.33
CA GLY A 4 54.47 29.10 -63.05
C GLY A 4 54.23 29.28 -61.53
N PRO A 5 53.07 29.79 -61.13
CA PRO A 5 52.70 30.01 -59.73
C PRO A 5 52.16 28.75 -59.04
N PHE A 6 52.64 28.49 -57.83
CA PHE A 6 52.15 27.50 -56.94
C PHE A 6 50.81 27.99 -56.29
N ALA A 7 49.71 27.28 -56.50
CA ALA A 7 48.45 27.50 -55.81
C ALA A 7 48.46 26.71 -54.51
N LEU A 8 48.36 27.40 -53.38
CA LEU A 8 48.22 26.83 -52.04
C LEU A 8 46.71 26.52 -51.77
N ALA A 9 46.33 25.27 -51.74
CA ALA A 9 44.99 24.84 -51.37
C ALA A 9 44.95 24.77 -49.84
N VAL A 10 44.15 25.66 -49.21
CA VAL A 10 43.83 25.62 -47.78
C VAL A 10 42.64 24.69 -47.60
N VAL A 11 42.87 23.49 -47.03
CA VAL A 11 41.80 22.56 -46.62
C VAL A 11 41.30 23.02 -45.26
N ALA A 12 40.12 23.63 -45.22
CA ALA A 12 39.41 23.94 -43.98
C ALA A 12 38.76 22.66 -43.41
N CYS A 13 39.35 22.08 -42.38
CA CYS A 13 38.77 20.98 -41.61
C CYS A 13 37.67 21.54 -40.69
N VAL A 14 36.39 21.38 -41.09
CA VAL A 14 35.25 21.71 -40.23
C VAL A 14 35.09 20.57 -39.22
N LEU A 15 35.60 20.81 -37.98
CA LEU A 15 35.30 19.92 -36.84
C LEU A 15 33.82 20.07 -36.46
N SER A 16 33.00 19.15 -36.92
CA SER A 16 31.62 19.00 -36.44
C SER A 16 31.66 18.38 -35.02
N SER A 17 31.61 19.23 -34.00
CA SER A 17 31.44 18.81 -32.61
C SER A 17 30.02 18.27 -32.45
N THR A 18 29.82 16.95 -32.56
CA THR A 18 28.61 16.27 -32.14
C THR A 18 28.55 16.35 -30.60
N LEU A 19 27.73 17.27 -30.10
CA LEU A 19 27.32 17.29 -28.71
C LEU A 19 26.51 15.98 -28.47
N ALA A 20 27.20 14.95 -28.01
CA ALA A 20 26.53 13.79 -27.43
C ALA A 20 25.81 14.29 -26.18
N SER A 21 24.49 14.51 -26.29
CA SER A 21 23.60 14.71 -25.15
C SER A 21 23.69 13.43 -24.32
N SER A 22 24.50 13.45 -23.26
CA SER A 22 24.45 12.38 -22.27
C SER A 22 23.04 12.39 -21.68
N ALA A 23 22.22 11.40 -22.01
CA ALA A 23 20.96 11.19 -21.35
C ALA A 23 21.27 11.04 -19.85
N GLN A 24 20.94 12.06 -19.07
CA GLN A 24 21.18 12.06 -17.63
C GLN A 24 20.31 10.94 -17.03
N ALA A 25 20.91 10.01 -16.31
CA ALA A 25 20.20 8.94 -15.64
C ALA A 25 19.12 9.55 -14.71
N LEU A 26 17.94 9.00 -14.75
CA LEU A 26 16.87 9.45 -13.87
C LEU A 26 17.26 9.21 -12.40
N PRO A 27 16.92 10.12 -11.48
CA PRO A 27 17.12 9.90 -10.07
C PRO A 27 16.31 8.66 -9.62
N SER A 28 16.98 7.78 -8.88
CA SER A 28 16.38 6.53 -8.44
C SER A 28 15.68 6.72 -7.09
N ILE A 29 14.54 6.02 -6.91
CA ILE A 29 13.83 5.91 -5.64
C ILE A 29 13.55 4.44 -5.35
N HIS A 30 13.71 4.03 -4.09
CA HIS A 30 13.38 2.70 -3.62
C HIS A 30 12.08 2.72 -2.83
N ILE A 31 11.09 1.95 -3.28
CA ILE A 31 9.74 1.87 -2.71
C ILE A 31 9.54 0.48 -2.10
N VAL A 32 8.97 0.42 -0.91
CA VAL A 32 8.55 -0.85 -0.28
C VAL A 32 7.04 -0.86 -0.09
N THR A 33 6.40 -1.99 -0.40
CA THR A 33 4.94 -2.14 -0.34
C THR A 33 4.52 -3.49 0.22
N LEU A 34 3.20 -3.74 0.32
CA LEU A 34 2.60 -4.99 0.82
C LEU A 34 1.99 -5.79 -0.34
N PRO A 35 1.89 -7.15 -0.21
CA PRO A 35 1.34 -8.02 -1.25
C PRO A 35 -0.21 -8.03 -1.25
N VAL A 36 -0.83 -6.86 -1.14
CA VAL A 36 -2.29 -6.67 -1.09
C VAL A 36 -2.73 -5.69 -2.18
N ASP A 37 -4.00 -5.77 -2.60
CA ASP A 37 -4.51 -4.88 -3.67
C ASP A 37 -4.36 -3.39 -3.30
N SER A 38 -4.60 -3.01 -2.04
CA SER A 38 -4.44 -1.63 -1.57
C SER A 38 -3.00 -1.10 -1.63
N GLY A 39 -1.99 -1.98 -1.69
CA GLY A 39 -0.57 -1.64 -1.82
C GLY A 39 -0.03 -1.74 -3.25
N ALA A 40 -0.87 -2.06 -4.23
CA ALA A 40 -0.42 -2.38 -5.58
C ALA A 40 -0.17 -1.15 -6.48
N GLU A 41 -0.57 0.03 -6.07
CA GLU A 41 -0.57 1.25 -6.89
C GLU A 41 0.82 1.61 -7.42
N ALA A 42 1.89 1.39 -6.62
CA ALA A 42 3.26 1.61 -7.08
C ALA A 42 3.64 0.74 -8.29
N PHE A 43 3.16 -0.52 -8.35
CA PHE A 43 3.38 -1.38 -9.52
C PHE A 43 2.66 -0.85 -10.76
N TYR A 44 1.47 -0.26 -10.60
CA TYR A 44 0.74 0.36 -11.71
C TYR A 44 1.47 1.58 -12.23
N ALA A 45 1.96 2.44 -11.32
CA ALA A 45 2.76 3.60 -11.68
C ALA A 45 4.04 3.23 -12.45
N ALA A 46 4.73 2.18 -12.02
CA ALA A 46 5.93 1.69 -12.68
C ALA A 46 5.64 1.09 -14.05
N ASP A 47 4.66 0.18 -14.16
CA ASP A 47 4.34 -0.53 -15.41
C ASP A 47 3.78 0.41 -16.49
N GLN A 48 2.94 1.38 -16.09
CA GLN A 48 2.38 2.38 -17.01
C GLN A 48 3.32 3.54 -17.32
N GLY A 49 4.49 3.58 -16.68
CA GLY A 49 5.49 4.60 -16.93
C GLY A 49 5.23 5.95 -16.24
N PHE A 50 4.26 6.05 -15.31
CA PHE A 50 3.99 7.31 -14.60
C PHE A 50 5.22 7.80 -13.81
N PHE A 51 5.98 6.91 -13.18
CA PHE A 51 7.25 7.31 -12.54
C PHE A 51 8.27 7.81 -13.55
N LYS A 52 8.44 7.14 -14.69
CA LYS A 52 9.36 7.60 -15.74
C LYS A 52 8.94 8.94 -16.32
N ASN A 53 7.66 9.15 -16.55
CA ASN A 53 7.10 10.42 -17.04
C ASN A 53 7.32 11.55 -16.02
N ALA A 54 7.27 11.23 -14.71
CA ALA A 54 7.63 12.15 -13.64
C ALA A 54 9.15 12.33 -13.47
N GLY A 55 9.98 11.67 -14.29
CA GLY A 55 11.43 11.76 -14.24
C GLY A 55 12.05 10.98 -13.08
N LEU A 56 11.46 9.83 -12.70
CA LEU A 56 11.93 8.94 -11.63
C LEU A 56 12.24 7.55 -12.18
N ASP A 57 13.30 6.93 -11.67
CA ASP A 57 13.59 5.50 -11.81
C ASP A 57 13.22 4.81 -10.50
N ALA A 58 12.10 4.06 -10.49
CA ALA A 58 11.54 3.47 -9.29
C ALA A 58 11.81 1.97 -9.23
N SER A 59 12.39 1.49 -8.13
CA SER A 59 12.46 0.08 -7.75
C SER A 59 11.42 -0.21 -6.65
N ILE A 60 10.80 -1.40 -6.68
CA ILE A 60 9.71 -1.75 -5.77
C ILE A 60 9.96 -3.13 -5.18
N ASP A 61 10.01 -3.22 -3.84
CA ASP A 61 10.10 -4.47 -3.11
C ASP A 61 8.85 -4.71 -2.27
N VAL A 62 8.53 -6.00 -2.03
CA VAL A 62 7.37 -6.42 -1.24
C VAL A 62 7.82 -6.86 0.14
N MET A 63 7.19 -6.29 1.17
CA MET A 63 7.41 -6.61 2.58
C MET A 63 6.25 -7.45 3.15
N PRO A 64 6.49 -8.25 4.20
CA PRO A 64 5.48 -9.15 4.75
C PRO A 64 4.32 -8.44 5.45
N ASN A 65 4.55 -7.28 6.08
CA ASN A 65 3.56 -6.51 6.82
C ASN A 65 3.94 -5.03 6.95
N GLY A 66 3.03 -4.20 7.47
CA GLY A 66 3.22 -2.76 7.60
C GLY A 66 4.36 -2.36 8.55
N GLY A 67 4.63 -3.11 9.60
CA GLY A 67 5.75 -2.87 10.50
C GLY A 67 7.10 -3.01 9.79
N ALA A 68 7.23 -4.02 8.92
CA ALA A 68 8.44 -4.22 8.13
C ALA A 68 8.67 -3.06 7.13
N THR A 69 7.62 -2.53 6.49
CA THR A 69 7.76 -1.35 5.61
C THR A 69 8.17 -0.11 6.41
N ILE A 70 7.58 0.11 7.59
CA ILE A 70 7.93 1.23 8.47
C ILE A 70 9.41 1.13 8.91
N ALA A 71 9.87 -0.06 9.29
CA ALA A 71 11.26 -0.29 9.68
C ALA A 71 12.24 -0.02 8.52
N ALA A 72 11.93 -0.49 7.31
CA ALA A 72 12.76 -0.26 6.12
C ALA A 72 12.91 1.22 5.79
N VAL A 73 11.81 1.99 5.81
CA VAL A 73 11.85 3.44 5.54
C VAL A 73 12.54 4.19 6.69
N SER A 74 12.25 3.86 7.93
CA SER A 74 12.83 4.54 9.10
C SER A 74 14.34 4.32 9.23
N SER A 75 14.85 3.18 8.76
CA SER A 75 16.30 2.88 8.73
C SER A 75 17.02 3.47 7.50
N GLY A 76 16.28 4.00 6.52
CA GLY A 76 16.83 4.46 5.24
C GLY A 76 17.15 3.33 4.26
N ALA A 77 16.71 2.10 4.53
CA ALA A 77 16.82 0.99 3.56
C ALA A 77 15.86 1.15 2.38
N ALA A 78 14.81 1.95 2.53
CA ALA A 78 13.92 2.39 1.47
C ALA A 78 13.60 3.87 1.63
N ASP A 79 13.30 4.56 0.52
CA ASP A 79 12.97 5.98 0.50
C ASP A 79 11.51 6.22 0.85
N ILE A 80 10.63 5.40 0.27
CA ILE A 80 9.17 5.53 0.38
C ILE A 80 8.57 4.16 0.72
N GLY A 81 7.59 4.14 1.60
CA GLY A 81 6.86 2.94 1.96
C GLY A 81 5.36 3.07 1.77
N PHE A 82 4.70 1.93 1.54
CA PHE A 82 3.26 1.80 1.73
C PHE A 82 3.00 1.02 3.02
N SER A 83 2.07 1.50 3.85
CA SER A 83 1.57 0.75 5.00
C SER A 83 0.11 1.07 5.28
N ASN A 84 -0.55 0.23 6.09
CA ASN A 84 -1.89 0.56 6.56
C ASN A 84 -1.84 1.73 7.56
N VAL A 85 -2.88 2.56 7.55
CA VAL A 85 -2.91 3.81 8.34
C VAL A 85 -2.89 3.53 9.84
N PHE A 86 -3.40 2.40 10.34
CA PHE A 86 -3.34 2.05 11.77
C PHE A 86 -1.89 1.88 12.23
N SER A 87 -1.07 1.11 11.49
CA SER A 87 0.35 0.94 11.81
C SER A 87 1.13 2.25 11.69
N LEU A 88 0.80 3.11 10.71
CA LEU A 88 1.40 4.42 10.54
C LEU A 88 1.04 5.37 11.69
N ALA A 89 -0.23 5.40 12.12
CA ALA A 89 -0.67 6.20 13.26
C ALA A 89 0.01 5.76 14.56
N GLN A 90 0.17 4.45 14.77
CA GLN A 90 0.90 3.91 15.91
C GLN A 90 2.38 4.34 15.90
N ALA A 91 3.06 4.16 14.76
CA ALA A 91 4.47 4.55 14.64
C ALA A 91 4.65 6.05 14.88
N PHE A 92 3.79 6.89 14.29
CA PHE A 92 3.80 8.34 14.47
C PHE A 92 3.58 8.72 15.94
N ASN A 93 2.59 8.14 16.61
CA ASN A 93 2.31 8.38 18.03
C ASN A 93 3.47 7.99 18.94
N HIS A 94 4.22 6.95 18.58
CA HIS A 94 5.44 6.54 19.28
C HIS A 94 6.70 7.37 18.89
N GLY A 95 6.52 8.47 18.17
CA GLY A 95 7.60 9.39 17.82
C GLY A 95 8.49 8.96 16.66
N VAL A 96 8.08 7.95 15.88
CA VAL A 96 8.79 7.63 14.64
C VAL A 96 8.61 8.80 13.65
N PRO A 97 9.70 9.40 13.13
CA PRO A 97 9.63 10.65 12.37
C PRO A 97 9.18 10.40 10.92
N ILE A 98 7.96 9.90 10.75
CA ILE A 98 7.33 9.63 9.44
C ILE A 98 6.27 10.67 9.11
N THR A 99 5.96 10.79 7.82
CA THR A 99 4.86 11.63 7.32
C THR A 99 4.16 10.94 6.15
N LEU A 100 2.85 11.07 6.07
CA LEU A 100 2.04 10.60 4.94
C LEU A 100 2.22 11.56 3.78
N ILE A 101 2.42 11.03 2.57
CA ILE A 101 2.73 11.82 1.37
C ILE A 101 1.72 11.63 0.24
N ALA A 102 1.05 10.48 0.17
CA ALA A 102 -0.03 10.22 -0.78
C ALA A 102 -1.01 9.20 -0.22
N GLY A 103 -2.29 9.34 -0.55
CA GLY A 103 -3.29 8.30 -0.29
C GLY A 103 -3.07 7.10 -1.19
N ALA A 104 -3.54 5.92 -0.77
CA ALA A 104 -3.55 4.71 -1.59
C ALA A 104 -4.93 4.04 -1.50
N GLY A 105 -5.04 2.78 -1.08
CA GLY A 105 -6.31 2.09 -1.01
C GLY A 105 -7.33 2.74 -0.07
N LEU A 106 -8.55 2.94 -0.57
CA LEU A 106 -9.67 3.55 0.15
C LEU A 106 -10.75 2.48 0.43
N ALA A 107 -11.12 2.31 1.69
CA ALA A 107 -12.27 1.50 2.08
C ALA A 107 -13.57 2.25 1.74
N THR A 108 -14.50 1.56 1.10
CA THR A 108 -15.84 2.07 0.78
C THR A 108 -16.88 1.00 1.10
N GLN A 109 -18.12 1.40 1.34
CA GLN A 109 -19.21 0.44 1.62
C GLN A 109 -19.66 -0.35 0.38
N THR A 110 -19.28 0.08 -0.82
CA THR A 110 -19.78 -0.51 -2.06
C THR A 110 -18.93 -1.66 -2.59
N SER A 111 -17.68 -1.80 -2.12
CA SER A 111 -16.76 -2.84 -2.58
C SER A 111 -15.88 -3.32 -1.44
N PRO A 112 -16.35 -4.28 -0.61
CA PRO A 112 -15.53 -4.83 0.46
C PRO A 112 -14.36 -5.62 -0.12
N THR A 113 -13.14 -5.17 0.13
CA THR A 113 -11.89 -5.78 -0.35
C THR A 113 -11.16 -6.58 0.71
N ALA A 114 -11.74 -6.67 1.90
CA ALA A 114 -11.30 -7.56 2.97
C ALA A 114 -12.54 -8.04 3.75
N LEU A 115 -12.59 -9.32 4.10
CA LEU A 115 -13.70 -9.90 4.84
C LEU A 115 -13.21 -10.71 6.03
N VAL A 116 -14.01 -10.71 7.09
CA VAL A 116 -13.88 -11.68 8.19
C VAL A 116 -14.34 -13.03 7.68
N VAL A 117 -13.43 -13.98 7.68
CA VAL A 117 -13.68 -15.33 7.16
C VAL A 117 -13.38 -16.40 8.20
N VAL A 118 -14.05 -17.53 8.04
CA VAL A 118 -13.84 -18.76 8.79
C VAL A 118 -13.72 -19.93 7.80
N ASP A 119 -13.28 -21.10 8.24
CA ASP A 119 -13.35 -22.31 7.42
C ASP A 119 -14.80 -22.54 6.95
N ALA A 120 -14.99 -23.06 5.74
CA ALA A 120 -16.32 -23.26 5.16
C ALA A 120 -17.22 -24.15 6.04
N SER A 121 -16.62 -25.16 6.74
CA SER A 121 -17.31 -26.08 7.65
C SER A 121 -17.47 -25.55 9.07
N SER A 122 -16.82 -24.42 9.42
CA SER A 122 -16.83 -23.87 10.78
C SER A 122 -18.24 -23.64 11.33
N PRO A 123 -18.50 -23.92 12.60
CA PRO A 123 -19.78 -23.60 13.26
C PRO A 123 -19.94 -22.10 13.55
N VAL A 124 -18.85 -21.32 13.53
CA VAL A 124 -18.87 -19.86 13.77
C VAL A 124 -19.68 -19.15 12.68
N ARG A 125 -20.72 -18.40 13.05
CA ARG A 125 -21.65 -17.72 12.11
C ARG A 125 -21.67 -16.20 12.29
N THR A 126 -21.43 -15.74 13.51
CA THR A 126 -21.62 -14.35 13.92
C THR A 126 -20.40 -13.81 14.67
N ALA A 127 -20.35 -12.51 14.87
CA ALA A 127 -19.33 -11.85 15.70
C ALA A 127 -19.31 -12.38 17.14
N LYS A 128 -20.48 -12.74 17.70
CA LYS A 128 -20.62 -13.28 19.08
C LYS A 128 -19.93 -14.62 19.24
N ASP A 129 -19.92 -15.45 18.20
CA ASP A 129 -19.32 -16.78 18.24
C ASP A 129 -17.78 -16.75 18.27
N LEU A 130 -17.18 -15.57 18.11
CA LEU A 130 -15.72 -15.38 18.16
C LEU A 130 -15.17 -15.26 19.58
N SER A 131 -16.01 -15.14 20.60
CA SER A 131 -15.57 -15.10 22.01
C SER A 131 -14.77 -16.37 22.35
N GLY A 132 -13.58 -16.20 22.90
CA GLY A 132 -12.64 -17.29 23.23
C GLY A 132 -11.93 -17.94 22.02
N LYS A 133 -12.20 -17.47 20.80
CA LYS A 133 -11.65 -17.99 19.55
C LYS A 133 -10.31 -17.37 19.21
N THR A 134 -9.56 -18.05 18.32
CA THR A 134 -8.29 -17.55 17.76
C THR A 134 -8.55 -16.90 16.42
N PHE A 135 -8.03 -15.68 16.23
CA PHE A 135 -8.22 -14.87 15.03
C PHE A 135 -6.87 -14.54 14.40
N ALA A 136 -6.64 -14.93 13.15
CA ALA A 136 -5.40 -14.67 12.43
C ALA A 136 -5.35 -13.24 11.88
N VAL A 137 -4.21 -12.58 12.07
CA VAL A 137 -3.90 -11.21 11.60
C VAL A 137 -2.50 -11.17 10.97
N ASP A 138 -2.23 -10.21 10.07
CA ASP A 138 -0.89 -10.04 9.49
C ASP A 138 0.10 -9.44 10.48
N ALA A 139 -0.42 -8.59 11.37
CA ALA A 139 0.33 -7.98 12.47
C ALA A 139 -0.65 -7.55 13.57
N LEU A 140 -0.22 -7.65 14.83
CA LEU A 140 -0.96 -7.08 15.95
C LEU A 140 -1.01 -5.55 15.83
N LYS A 141 -2.10 -4.96 16.33
CA LYS A 141 -2.35 -3.52 16.31
C LYS A 141 -2.40 -2.92 14.89
N SER A 142 -2.58 -3.74 13.87
CA SER A 142 -2.79 -3.34 12.48
C SER A 142 -4.28 -3.28 12.13
N ILE A 143 -4.59 -2.92 10.88
CA ILE A 143 -5.96 -2.90 10.37
C ILE A 143 -6.65 -4.27 10.47
N THR A 144 -5.88 -5.36 10.34
CA THR A 144 -6.42 -6.73 10.38
C THR A 144 -6.81 -7.18 11.78
N GLU A 145 -6.37 -6.48 12.82
CA GLU A 145 -6.85 -6.66 14.19
C GLU A 145 -7.91 -5.62 14.55
N LEU A 146 -7.64 -4.33 14.34
CA LEU A 146 -8.47 -3.26 14.89
C LEU A 146 -9.83 -3.14 14.21
N ALA A 147 -9.91 -3.35 12.90
CA ALA A 147 -11.19 -3.37 12.21
C ALA A 147 -12.08 -4.56 12.65
N PRO A 148 -11.57 -5.81 12.77
CA PRO A 148 -12.31 -6.90 13.40
C PRO A 148 -12.72 -6.64 14.85
N ARG A 149 -11.87 -6.06 15.69
CA ARG A 149 -12.26 -5.69 17.07
C ARG A 149 -13.47 -4.76 17.06
N ALA A 150 -13.40 -3.68 16.27
CA ALA A 150 -14.49 -2.74 16.15
C ALA A 150 -15.77 -3.38 15.62
N TRP A 151 -15.64 -4.31 14.66
CA TRP A 151 -16.77 -5.04 14.09
C TRP A 151 -17.39 -6.03 15.10
N ILE A 152 -16.57 -6.78 15.84
CA ILE A 152 -17.01 -7.73 16.87
C ILE A 152 -17.82 -7.00 17.92
N ASP A 153 -17.29 -5.92 18.49
CA ASP A 153 -17.94 -5.14 19.54
C ASP A 153 -19.23 -4.49 19.05
N LYS A 154 -19.22 -3.93 17.83
CA LYS A 154 -20.39 -3.31 17.21
C LYS A 154 -21.53 -4.31 16.96
N ASN A 155 -21.21 -5.59 16.77
CA ASN A 155 -22.17 -6.66 16.50
C ASN A 155 -22.49 -7.52 17.74
N GLY A 156 -22.19 -6.98 18.94
CA GLY A 156 -22.58 -7.56 20.22
C GLY A 156 -21.72 -8.75 20.67
N GLY A 157 -20.53 -8.93 20.09
CA GLY A 157 -19.49 -9.81 20.62
C GLY A 157 -18.62 -9.08 21.62
N ASP A 158 -17.57 -9.75 22.11
CA ASP A 158 -16.54 -9.21 22.99
C ASP A 158 -15.16 -9.42 22.33
N SER A 159 -14.59 -8.35 21.77
CA SER A 159 -13.29 -8.44 21.11
C SER A 159 -12.12 -8.65 22.08
N SER A 160 -12.31 -8.36 23.38
CA SER A 160 -11.29 -8.61 24.41
C SER A 160 -11.10 -10.09 24.71
N ALA A 161 -12.12 -10.88 24.49
CA ALA A 161 -12.11 -12.34 24.65
C ALA A 161 -11.52 -13.09 23.43
N VAL A 162 -11.19 -12.40 22.33
CA VAL A 162 -10.61 -13.00 21.12
C VAL A 162 -9.09 -13.03 21.22
N LYS A 163 -8.47 -14.17 20.86
CA LYS A 163 -7.02 -14.32 20.83
C LYS A 163 -6.51 -14.03 19.42
N PHE A 164 -5.90 -12.87 19.21
CA PHE A 164 -5.28 -12.53 17.93
C PHE A 164 -3.89 -13.15 17.82
N LEU A 165 -3.61 -13.74 16.63
CA LEU A 165 -2.36 -14.46 16.33
C LEU A 165 -1.80 -13.97 15.00
N GLU A 166 -0.53 -13.53 15.02
CA GLU A 166 0.17 -13.07 13.83
C GLU A 166 0.57 -14.23 12.92
N MET A 167 0.28 -14.10 11.63
CA MET A 167 0.79 -14.96 10.56
C MET A 167 0.69 -14.30 9.19
N PRO A 168 1.56 -14.68 8.22
CA PRO A 168 1.47 -14.16 6.85
C PRO A 168 0.11 -14.45 6.21
N PHE A 169 -0.42 -13.52 5.41
CA PHE A 169 -1.69 -13.69 4.70
C PHE A 169 -1.80 -15.00 3.91
N GLY A 170 -0.68 -15.40 3.27
CA GLY A 170 -0.63 -16.65 2.48
C GLY A 170 -0.82 -17.94 3.27
N GLU A 171 -0.65 -17.90 4.61
CA GLU A 171 -0.81 -19.04 5.50
C GLU A 171 -2.19 -19.13 6.15
N MET A 172 -2.94 -18.03 6.18
CA MET A 172 -4.20 -17.92 6.94
C MET A 172 -5.26 -18.92 6.47
N ALA A 173 -5.44 -19.09 5.14
CA ALA A 173 -6.43 -20.02 4.60
C ALA A 173 -6.10 -21.49 4.98
N VAL A 174 -4.82 -21.86 4.94
CA VAL A 174 -4.38 -23.19 5.36
C VAL A 174 -4.54 -23.36 6.87
N ALA A 175 -4.24 -22.33 7.66
CA ALA A 175 -4.43 -22.37 9.11
C ALA A 175 -5.91 -22.53 9.53
N LEU A 176 -6.83 -21.88 8.78
CA LEU A 176 -8.28 -22.08 8.95
C LEU A 176 -8.70 -23.51 8.63
N ALA A 177 -8.29 -24.05 7.47
CA ALA A 177 -8.61 -25.43 7.06
C ALA A 177 -8.05 -26.50 8.02
N GLN A 178 -6.92 -26.20 8.68
CA GLN A 178 -6.29 -27.07 9.69
C GLN A 178 -6.80 -26.81 11.11
N HIS A 179 -7.79 -25.91 11.29
CA HIS A 179 -8.33 -25.51 12.60
C HIS A 179 -7.27 -24.98 13.59
N ARG A 180 -6.14 -24.45 13.09
CA ARG A 180 -5.13 -23.79 13.92
C ARG A 180 -5.59 -22.41 14.38
N VAL A 181 -6.47 -21.80 13.59
CA VAL A 181 -7.19 -20.57 13.91
C VAL A 181 -8.66 -20.73 13.54
N ASP A 182 -9.56 -20.01 14.22
CA ASP A 182 -10.99 -20.09 14.01
C ASP A 182 -11.50 -19.09 12.97
N ALA A 183 -10.85 -17.92 12.87
CA ALA A 183 -11.21 -16.85 11.94
C ALA A 183 -9.96 -16.07 11.46
N ALA A 184 -10.14 -15.27 10.42
CA ALA A 184 -9.12 -14.35 9.89
C ALA A 184 -9.79 -13.15 9.21
N LEU A 185 -9.06 -12.03 9.08
CA LEU A 185 -9.39 -10.99 8.11
C LEU A 185 -8.53 -11.20 6.87
N LEU A 186 -9.15 -11.62 5.76
CA LEU A 186 -8.45 -11.80 4.48
C LEU A 186 -8.71 -10.62 3.54
N PRO A 187 -7.68 -9.86 3.18
CA PRO A 187 -7.77 -8.88 2.10
C PRO A 187 -7.60 -9.54 0.73
N GLU A 188 -8.00 -8.82 -0.33
CA GLU A 188 -7.66 -9.22 -1.69
C GLU A 188 -6.14 -9.08 -1.94
N PRO A 189 -5.53 -10.00 -2.68
CA PRO A 189 -6.13 -11.12 -3.45
C PRO A 189 -6.30 -12.43 -2.67
N PHE A 190 -5.89 -12.50 -1.41
CA PHE A 190 -5.94 -13.72 -0.57
C PHE A 190 -7.38 -14.18 -0.32
N LEU A 191 -8.33 -13.25 -0.23
CA LEU A 191 -9.75 -13.55 -0.07
C LEU A 191 -10.28 -14.35 -1.26
N THR A 192 -10.10 -13.85 -2.48
CA THR A 192 -10.54 -14.55 -3.70
C THR A 192 -9.83 -15.89 -3.86
N ARG A 193 -8.52 -15.96 -3.58
CA ARG A 193 -7.76 -17.21 -3.64
C ARG A 193 -8.29 -18.28 -2.71
N ALA A 194 -8.79 -17.88 -1.53
CA ALA A 194 -9.30 -18.80 -0.51
C ALA A 194 -10.81 -19.10 -0.66
N GLN A 195 -11.52 -18.48 -1.59
CA GLN A 195 -13.00 -18.51 -1.68
C GLN A 195 -13.64 -19.90 -1.70
N ALA A 196 -12.92 -20.92 -2.17
CA ALA A 196 -13.41 -22.30 -2.20
C ALA A 196 -13.37 -22.99 -0.82
N THR A 197 -12.54 -22.53 0.10
CA THR A 197 -12.27 -23.16 1.39
C THR A 197 -12.71 -22.34 2.60
N VAL A 198 -13.02 -21.06 2.39
CA VAL A 198 -13.46 -20.17 3.46
C VAL A 198 -14.86 -19.63 3.20
N ARG A 199 -15.51 -19.20 4.27
CA ARG A 199 -16.80 -18.53 4.23
C ARG A 199 -16.71 -17.20 4.99
N SER A 200 -17.23 -16.13 4.38
CA SER A 200 -17.34 -14.84 5.06
C SER A 200 -18.44 -14.88 6.13
N ILE A 201 -18.17 -14.22 7.26
CA ILE A 201 -19.13 -13.97 8.34
C ILE A 201 -19.39 -12.47 8.54
N GLY A 202 -18.66 -11.59 7.84
CA GLY A 202 -18.90 -10.16 7.89
C GLY A 202 -17.84 -9.32 7.20
N ASP A 203 -18.19 -8.04 7.04
CA ASP A 203 -17.28 -6.97 6.61
C ASP A 203 -16.94 -6.12 7.83
N ALA A 204 -15.66 -6.06 8.17
CA ALA A 204 -15.17 -5.35 9.35
C ALA A 204 -14.97 -3.84 9.09
N TYR A 205 -14.73 -3.44 7.86
CA TYR A 205 -14.36 -2.05 7.53
C TYR A 205 -15.46 -1.02 7.84
N PRO A 206 -16.76 -1.28 7.61
CA PRO A 206 -17.83 -0.36 8.01
C PRO A 206 -17.97 -0.13 9.53
N ALA A 207 -17.27 -0.90 10.36
CA ALA A 207 -17.19 -0.64 11.79
C ALA A 207 -16.18 0.46 12.13
N VAL A 208 -15.20 0.71 11.25
CA VAL A 208 -14.26 1.85 11.35
C VAL A 208 -14.98 3.12 10.91
N ALA A 209 -15.37 3.20 9.64
CA ALA A 209 -16.16 4.32 9.09
C ALA A 209 -16.85 3.92 7.78
N LYS A 210 -17.74 4.80 7.27
CA LYS A 210 -18.35 4.64 5.94
C LYS A 210 -17.31 4.68 4.81
N GLN A 211 -16.29 5.50 4.99
CA GLN A 211 -15.14 5.64 4.11
C GLN A 211 -13.92 5.99 4.94
N PHE A 212 -12.78 5.36 4.67
CA PHE A 212 -11.50 5.69 5.30
C PHE A 212 -10.35 5.17 4.47
N LEU A 213 -9.16 5.72 4.69
CA LEU A 213 -7.95 5.31 4.00
C LEU A 213 -7.41 4.02 4.61
N ILE A 214 -7.40 2.93 3.83
CA ILE A 214 -6.84 1.63 4.26
C ILE A 214 -5.34 1.76 4.47
N GLY A 215 -4.67 2.39 3.50
CA GLY A 215 -3.23 2.58 3.49
C GLY A 215 -2.81 3.85 2.78
N ALA A 216 -1.61 4.29 3.07
CA ALA A 216 -1.00 5.48 2.51
C ALA A 216 0.46 5.22 2.16
N PHE A 217 0.97 5.98 1.21
CA PHE A 217 2.40 6.14 1.02
C PHE A 217 2.95 7.11 2.05
N PHE A 218 4.12 6.79 2.56
CA PHE A 218 4.80 7.55 3.60
C PHE A 218 6.31 7.56 3.39
N THR A 219 6.98 8.52 4.01
CA THR A 219 8.45 8.58 4.09
C THR A 219 8.86 9.15 5.45
N THR A 220 10.15 9.27 5.72
CA THR A 220 10.62 10.01 6.90
C THR A 220 10.52 11.51 6.68
N THR A 221 10.26 12.28 7.75
CA THR A 221 10.26 13.76 7.70
C THR A 221 11.62 14.30 7.26
N THR A 222 12.71 13.60 7.59
CA THR A 222 14.07 13.94 7.18
C THR A 222 14.26 13.77 5.68
N TRP A 223 13.83 12.61 5.13
CA TRP A 223 13.94 12.35 3.68
C TRP A 223 13.09 13.34 2.87
N ALA A 224 11.85 13.59 3.31
CA ALA A 224 10.97 14.55 2.66
C ALA A 224 11.59 15.96 2.55
N LYS A 225 12.23 16.42 3.62
CA LYS A 225 12.92 17.72 3.66
C LYS A 225 14.19 17.74 2.81
N ALA A 226 14.92 16.63 2.74
CA ALA A 226 16.16 16.53 1.97
C ALA A 226 15.90 16.39 0.46
N HIS A 227 14.75 15.84 0.07
CA HIS A 227 14.43 15.51 -1.32
C HIS A 227 13.05 16.04 -1.79
N PRO A 228 12.77 17.37 -1.64
CA PRO A 228 11.45 17.92 -1.95
C PRO A 228 11.05 17.72 -3.43
N ASP A 229 12.01 17.79 -4.36
CA ASP A 229 11.74 17.59 -5.78
C ASP A 229 11.38 16.14 -6.11
N LEU A 230 12.05 15.15 -5.50
CA LEU A 230 11.74 13.74 -5.68
C LEU A 230 10.37 13.41 -5.08
N LEU A 231 10.09 13.96 -3.90
CA LEU A 231 8.80 13.83 -3.23
C LEU A 231 7.67 14.36 -4.11
N LYS A 232 7.79 15.57 -4.64
CA LYS A 232 6.80 16.19 -5.52
C LYS A 232 6.55 15.34 -6.78
N ARG A 233 7.61 14.84 -7.42
CA ARG A 233 7.51 13.95 -8.58
C ARG A 233 6.81 12.63 -8.25
N PHE A 234 7.13 12.02 -7.10
CA PHE A 234 6.48 10.80 -6.63
C PHE A 234 4.98 11.03 -6.40
N VAL A 235 4.62 12.08 -5.64
CA VAL A 235 3.22 12.42 -5.35
C VAL A 235 2.44 12.67 -6.64
N ALA A 236 3.02 13.41 -7.60
CA ALA A 236 2.39 13.64 -8.90
C ALA A 236 2.13 12.33 -9.66
N ALA A 237 3.12 11.41 -9.69
CA ALA A 237 2.96 10.11 -10.34
C ALA A 237 1.84 9.26 -9.70
N ILE A 238 1.73 9.25 -8.37
CA ILE A 238 0.65 8.54 -7.66
C ILE A 238 -0.71 9.19 -7.94
N HIS A 239 -0.80 10.52 -7.93
CA HIS A 239 -2.04 11.24 -8.24
C HIS A 239 -2.54 11.02 -9.68
N GLU A 240 -1.63 10.74 -10.63
CA GLU A 240 -2.03 10.31 -12.00
C GLU A 240 -2.42 8.83 -12.03
N THR A 241 -1.76 8.00 -11.23
CA THR A 241 -1.99 6.56 -11.18
C THR A 241 -3.36 6.22 -10.58
N ALA A 242 -3.77 6.85 -9.50
CA ALA A 242 -5.01 6.55 -8.78
C ALA A 242 -6.25 6.60 -9.70
N PRO A 243 -6.57 7.72 -10.38
CA PRO A 243 -7.72 7.78 -11.28
C PRO A 243 -7.58 6.84 -12.48
N TRP A 244 -6.34 6.61 -12.97
CA TRP A 244 -6.13 5.63 -14.03
C TRP A 244 -6.46 4.21 -13.54
N ALA A 245 -5.94 3.79 -12.39
CA ALA A 245 -6.19 2.47 -11.82
C ALA A 245 -7.67 2.24 -11.52
N ASN A 246 -8.37 3.24 -11.02
CA ASN A 246 -9.81 3.20 -10.75
C ASN A 246 -10.64 2.94 -12.01
N ARG A 247 -10.20 3.39 -13.19
CA ARG A 247 -10.89 3.22 -14.49
C ARG A 247 -10.41 2.01 -15.29
N ASN A 248 -9.22 1.46 -15.00
CA ASN A 248 -8.57 0.45 -15.86
C ASN A 248 -8.41 -0.91 -15.16
N ARG A 249 -9.51 -1.45 -14.61
CA ARG A 249 -9.53 -2.67 -13.78
C ARG A 249 -8.89 -3.90 -14.43
N ALA A 250 -9.12 -4.12 -15.73
CA ALA A 250 -8.53 -5.25 -16.45
C ALA A 250 -7.00 -5.11 -16.59
N GLN A 251 -6.51 -3.90 -16.87
CA GLN A 251 -5.08 -3.64 -17.01
C GLN A 251 -4.37 -3.75 -15.66
N THR A 252 -4.97 -3.21 -14.58
CA THR A 252 -4.40 -3.36 -13.23
C THR A 252 -4.35 -4.83 -12.78
N ALA A 253 -5.32 -5.67 -13.18
CA ALA A 253 -5.27 -7.11 -12.93
C ALA A 253 -4.08 -7.77 -13.67
N ALA A 254 -3.84 -7.42 -14.95
CA ALA A 254 -2.71 -7.92 -15.71
C ALA A 254 -1.35 -7.52 -15.10
N ILE A 255 -1.22 -6.27 -14.61
CA ILE A 255 -0.02 -5.80 -13.93
C ILE A 255 0.23 -6.55 -12.62
N LEU A 256 -0.82 -6.78 -11.83
CA LEU A 256 -0.72 -7.59 -10.62
C LEU A 256 -0.30 -9.04 -10.93
N ALA A 257 -0.84 -9.65 -11.99
CA ALA A 257 -0.41 -10.99 -12.42
C ALA A 257 1.09 -11.05 -12.71
N LYS A 258 1.64 -10.01 -13.34
CA LYS A 258 3.06 -9.89 -13.66
C LYS A 258 3.95 -9.72 -12.40
N ASN A 259 3.46 -8.99 -11.39
CA ASN A 259 4.22 -8.62 -10.20
C ASN A 259 3.88 -9.47 -8.96
N SER A 260 2.94 -10.40 -9.07
CA SER A 260 2.56 -11.34 -8.03
C SER A 260 2.58 -12.78 -8.56
N LYS A 261 2.67 -13.75 -7.68
CA LYS A 261 2.55 -15.18 -8.03
C LYS A 261 1.09 -15.66 -8.07
N ILE A 262 0.15 -14.75 -8.37
CA ILE A 262 -1.29 -15.02 -8.38
C ILE A 262 -1.73 -15.17 -9.83
N ASP A 263 -2.50 -16.21 -10.12
CA ASP A 263 -3.00 -16.48 -11.48
C ASP A 263 -3.99 -15.41 -11.96
N ALA A 264 -4.04 -15.21 -13.26
CA ALA A 264 -4.86 -14.17 -13.87
C ALA A 264 -6.38 -14.37 -13.65
N ALA A 265 -6.85 -15.62 -13.47
CA ALA A 265 -8.26 -15.89 -13.22
C ALA A 265 -8.67 -15.42 -11.82
N THR A 266 -7.84 -15.70 -10.79
CA THR A 266 -8.01 -15.17 -9.45
C THR A 266 -8.04 -13.64 -9.45
N LEU A 267 -7.08 -12.99 -10.13
CA LEU A 267 -7.01 -11.53 -10.21
C LEU A 267 -8.18 -10.91 -10.98
N GLY A 268 -8.70 -11.61 -12.00
CA GLY A 268 -9.89 -11.18 -12.73
C GLY A 268 -11.19 -11.27 -11.92
N ALA A 269 -11.27 -12.20 -10.97
CA ALA A 269 -12.44 -12.43 -10.12
C ALA A 269 -12.44 -11.58 -8.84
N MET A 270 -11.28 -11.08 -8.40
CA MET A 270 -11.16 -10.36 -7.13
C MET A 270 -11.87 -9.00 -7.16
N ARG A 271 -12.38 -8.59 -6.01
CA ARG A 271 -12.86 -7.23 -5.81
C ARG A 271 -11.68 -6.28 -5.76
N ARG A 272 -11.81 -5.15 -6.45
CA ARG A 272 -10.71 -4.19 -6.55
C ARG A 272 -10.95 -3.02 -5.60
N VAL A 273 -9.89 -2.63 -4.90
CA VAL A 273 -9.90 -1.43 -4.08
C VAL A 273 -10.12 -0.18 -4.94
N MET A 274 -10.71 0.85 -4.37
CA MET A 274 -10.66 2.20 -4.91
C MET A 274 -9.39 2.89 -4.40
N TYR A 275 -8.65 3.55 -5.29
CA TYR A 275 -7.50 4.34 -4.90
C TYR A 275 -7.91 5.78 -4.64
N ALA A 276 -7.42 6.35 -3.55
CA ALA A 276 -7.67 7.74 -3.17
C ALA A 276 -6.92 8.68 -4.12
N GLU A 277 -7.63 9.57 -4.78
CA GLU A 277 -7.04 10.54 -5.71
C GLU A 277 -6.41 11.74 -4.98
N THR A 278 -6.66 11.86 -3.67
CA THR A 278 -6.09 12.88 -2.78
C THR A 278 -5.85 12.30 -1.40
N LEU A 279 -4.95 12.91 -0.64
CA LEU A 279 -4.72 12.59 0.77
C LEU A 279 -5.41 13.62 1.65
N ALA A 280 -6.66 13.34 2.05
CA ALA A 280 -7.45 14.22 2.87
C ALA A 280 -7.48 13.78 4.35
N PRO A 281 -7.42 14.71 5.33
CA PRO A 281 -7.43 14.36 6.75
C PRO A 281 -8.69 13.63 7.21
N ASP A 282 -9.84 13.88 6.59
CA ASP A 282 -11.13 13.30 6.96
C ASP A 282 -11.25 11.80 6.69
N VAL A 283 -10.49 11.26 5.72
CA VAL A 283 -10.40 9.81 5.48
C VAL A 283 -9.32 9.12 6.31
N VAL A 284 -8.43 9.88 6.95
CA VAL A 284 -7.39 9.38 7.86
C VAL A 284 -7.88 9.39 9.31
N GLN A 285 -8.61 10.43 9.72
CA GLN A 285 -9.03 10.64 11.11
C GLN A 285 -9.80 9.47 11.72
N PRO A 286 -10.76 8.81 11.02
CA PRO A 286 -11.49 7.67 11.61
C PRO A 286 -10.58 6.51 12.04
N VAL A 287 -9.45 6.35 11.38
CA VAL A 287 -8.47 5.31 11.73
C VAL A 287 -7.77 5.66 13.04
N ILE A 288 -7.39 6.93 13.22
CA ILE A 288 -6.77 7.44 14.46
C ILE A 288 -7.74 7.29 15.62
N ASP A 289 -9.01 7.66 15.43
CA ASP A 289 -10.06 7.56 16.46
C ASP A 289 -10.26 6.11 16.94
N ILE A 290 -10.27 5.14 16.02
CA ILE A 290 -10.35 3.72 16.35
C ILE A 290 -9.07 3.24 17.05
N ALA A 291 -7.89 3.67 16.62
CA ALA A 291 -6.63 3.32 17.26
C ALA A 291 -6.57 3.82 18.71
N ALA A 292 -7.05 5.03 18.98
CA ALA A 292 -7.19 5.57 20.33
C ALA A 292 -8.22 4.81 21.16
N LYS A 293 -9.40 4.52 20.58
CA LYS A 293 -10.47 3.75 21.24
C LYS A 293 -9.99 2.39 21.74
N TYR A 294 -9.14 1.71 20.97
CA TYR A 294 -8.60 0.39 21.34
C TYR A 294 -7.22 0.47 22.01
N HIS A 295 -6.81 1.66 22.51
CA HIS A 295 -5.57 1.88 23.25
C HIS A 295 -4.31 1.41 22.51
N VAL A 296 -4.31 1.51 21.18
CA VAL A 296 -3.13 1.25 20.33
C VAL A 296 -2.23 2.48 20.28
N ILE A 297 -2.83 3.65 20.45
CA ILE A 297 -2.17 4.94 20.67
C ILE A 297 -2.66 5.52 22.00
N ASP A 298 -1.83 6.33 22.64
CA ASP A 298 -2.11 6.85 23.99
C ASP A 298 -3.27 7.84 24.01
N SER A 299 -3.41 8.62 22.93
CA SER A 299 -4.51 9.56 22.71
C SER A 299 -4.73 9.77 21.20
N ASP A 300 -5.92 10.21 20.82
CA ASP A 300 -6.18 10.70 19.49
C ASP A 300 -5.38 11.98 19.19
N PHE A 301 -5.11 12.19 17.92
CA PHE A 301 -4.47 13.40 17.42
C PHE A 301 -5.06 13.77 16.07
N ALA A 302 -4.90 15.04 15.65
CA ALA A 302 -5.41 15.50 14.38
C ALA A 302 -4.65 14.85 13.21
N ALA A 303 -5.35 14.18 12.29
CA ALA A 303 -4.77 13.51 11.13
C ALA A 303 -3.80 14.39 10.33
N LYS A 304 -4.09 15.71 10.24
CA LYS A 304 -3.24 16.68 9.54
C LYS A 304 -1.81 16.75 10.09
N SER A 305 -1.58 16.35 11.35
CA SER A 305 -0.24 16.41 11.95
C SER A 305 0.70 15.33 11.44
N MET A 306 0.18 14.25 10.87
CA MET A 306 1.00 13.21 10.24
C MET A 306 1.01 13.31 8.70
N ILE A 307 0.26 14.24 8.10
CA ILE A 307 0.25 14.48 6.65
C ILE A 307 1.32 15.52 6.33
N TYR A 308 2.11 15.25 5.29
CA TYR A 308 3.12 16.20 4.80
C TYR A 308 2.45 17.51 4.38
N ALA A 309 2.91 18.61 4.96
CA ALA A 309 2.54 19.97 4.53
C ALA A 309 3.67 20.51 3.65
N GLU A 310 3.32 20.88 2.40
CA GLU A 310 4.25 21.54 1.46
C GLU A 310 4.71 22.90 1.98
#